data_4f7edd4a16290c1e7531c951afee4d9f
#
_entry.id   4f7edd4a16290c1e7531c951afee4d9f
#
_cell.length_a   1.000
_cell.length_b   1.000
_cell.length_c   1.000
_cell.angle_alpha   90.00
_cell.angle_beta   90.00
_cell.angle_gamma   90.00
#
_symmetry.space_group_name_H-M   'P 1'
#
loop_
_entity.id
_entity.type
_entity.pdbx_description
1 polymer ?
#
loop_
_entity_poly.entity_id
_entity_poly.type
_entity_poly.pdbx_seq_one_letter_code
_entity_poly.pdbx_strand_id
1 'polypeptide(L)'
;FSGQLTGNGNSLKGITATHTVAEADINEEAAIFGVIRINSGTVKDLKIEATLTSNGNRIGGMTGRNNGTLDGVYFVKGTLTGVKRVGGIAGENNSVIVNCAVLGGNISSSGENAGGITGGNTNAKAFVINCYSWMESLVSSGPNTGGIIGYGGSDSFAVNCYTTTATVVSGGMYGGAVGYVKKSNLQNIYGNSAVGVAVGRAKNTGSNVPSVWPTQTSRALSLGEMMSGSVSVPSNNTEYGSFVEALNAGVDIFNSATFSQKPEGVVLRRWKSSGTYPVLAD
;
A
#
# COMPACT_ATOMS: atom_id res chain seq x y z
N PHE A 1 -6.38 -8.77 -17.44
CA PHE A 1 -6.71 -7.48 -18.06
C PHE A 1 -5.43 -6.80 -18.53
N SER A 2 -5.35 -6.42 -19.79
CA SER A 2 -4.16 -5.84 -20.45
C SER A 2 -4.45 -4.50 -21.15
N GLY A 3 -5.66 -3.98 -21.05
CA GLY A 3 -6.10 -2.72 -21.66
C GLY A 3 -5.93 -1.51 -20.74
N GLN A 4 -6.70 -0.45 -21.06
CA GLN A 4 -6.85 0.73 -20.20
C GLN A 4 -8.29 0.80 -19.69
N LEU A 5 -8.44 1.04 -18.39
CA LEU A 5 -9.71 1.28 -17.72
C LEU A 5 -9.61 2.59 -16.96
N THR A 6 -10.40 3.58 -17.35
CA THR A 6 -10.45 4.86 -16.64
C THR A 6 -11.82 5.02 -16.01
N GLY A 7 -11.86 5.10 -14.70
CA GLY A 7 -13.10 5.24 -13.93
C GLY A 7 -13.64 6.67 -13.91
N ASN A 8 -12.83 7.69 -14.23
CA ASN A 8 -13.20 9.11 -14.17
C ASN A 8 -13.79 9.52 -12.81
N GLY A 9 -13.26 8.94 -11.72
CA GLY A 9 -13.76 9.15 -10.36
C GLY A 9 -15.05 8.40 -10.01
N ASN A 10 -15.60 7.61 -10.94
CA ASN A 10 -16.80 6.80 -10.69
C ASN A 10 -16.51 5.61 -9.77
N SER A 11 -17.60 5.01 -9.27
CA SER A 11 -17.54 3.93 -8.29
C SER A 11 -18.17 2.65 -8.82
N LEU A 12 -17.49 1.54 -8.62
CA LEU A 12 -18.07 0.19 -8.65
C LEU A 12 -18.54 -0.15 -7.23
N LYS A 13 -19.82 -0.42 -7.05
CA LYS A 13 -20.44 -0.63 -5.73
C LYS A 13 -21.20 -1.95 -5.68
N GLY A 14 -21.43 -2.43 -4.44
CA GLY A 14 -22.24 -3.60 -4.19
C GLY A 14 -21.62 -4.91 -4.66
N ILE A 15 -20.30 -4.94 -4.86
CA ILE A 15 -19.62 -6.14 -5.29
C ILE A 15 -19.51 -7.08 -4.09
N THR A 16 -20.14 -8.25 -4.18
CA THR A 16 -19.98 -9.32 -3.19
C THR A 16 -19.67 -10.61 -3.94
N ALA A 17 -18.55 -11.23 -3.63
CA ALA A 17 -18.12 -12.45 -4.28
C ALA A 17 -17.32 -13.37 -3.35
N THR A 18 -17.54 -14.66 -3.54
CA THR A 18 -16.76 -15.72 -2.89
C THR A 18 -16.05 -16.54 -3.97
N HIS A 19 -14.77 -16.76 -3.75
CA HIS A 19 -13.90 -17.52 -4.62
C HIS A 19 -13.36 -18.74 -3.87
N THR A 20 -13.57 -19.92 -4.41
CA THR A 20 -13.09 -21.16 -3.83
C THR A 20 -12.18 -21.89 -4.81
N VAL A 21 -11.00 -22.27 -4.34
CA VAL A 21 -10.03 -23.07 -5.08
C VAL A 21 -9.81 -24.39 -4.38
N ALA A 22 -9.48 -25.42 -5.15
CA ALA A 22 -9.07 -26.71 -4.63
C ALA A 22 -7.74 -26.58 -3.86
N GLU A 23 -7.52 -27.43 -2.87
CA GLU A 23 -6.32 -27.39 -2.05
C GLU A 23 -5.03 -27.52 -2.89
N ALA A 24 -5.08 -28.34 -3.93
CA ALA A 24 -3.95 -28.51 -4.87
C ALA A 24 -3.58 -27.21 -5.62
N ASP A 25 -4.55 -26.33 -5.84
CA ASP A 25 -4.38 -25.11 -6.65
C ASP A 25 -4.14 -23.84 -5.81
N ILE A 26 -4.08 -23.96 -4.49
CA ILE A 26 -4.02 -22.81 -3.56
C ILE A 26 -2.78 -21.92 -3.79
N ASN A 27 -1.72 -22.43 -4.36
CA ASN A 27 -0.49 -21.70 -4.68
C ASN A 27 -0.41 -21.26 -6.14
N GLU A 28 -1.32 -21.71 -6.97
CA GLU A 28 -1.35 -21.47 -8.41
C GLU A 28 -2.05 -20.15 -8.78
N GLU A 29 -2.10 -19.85 -10.06
CA GLU A 29 -2.83 -18.67 -10.55
C GLU A 29 -4.33 -18.73 -10.27
N ALA A 30 -4.90 -19.91 -10.15
CA ALA A 30 -6.30 -20.13 -9.77
C ALA A 30 -6.63 -19.49 -8.41
N ALA A 31 -5.67 -19.39 -7.49
CA ALA A 31 -5.83 -18.80 -6.18
C ALA A 31 -5.77 -17.26 -6.13
N ILE A 32 -5.69 -16.59 -7.29
CA ILE A 32 -5.64 -15.13 -7.40
C ILE A 32 -7.06 -14.59 -7.55
N PHE A 33 -7.44 -13.63 -6.70
CA PHE A 33 -8.79 -13.10 -6.67
C PHE A 33 -8.83 -11.59 -6.41
N GLY A 34 -9.76 -10.91 -7.08
CA GLY A 34 -10.04 -9.48 -6.98
C GLY A 34 -11.10 -9.11 -8.02
N VAL A 35 -11.54 -7.85 -8.05
CA VAL A 35 -12.44 -7.35 -9.11
C VAL A 35 -11.82 -7.60 -10.49
N ILE A 36 -10.52 -7.41 -10.61
CA ILE A 36 -9.70 -7.90 -11.70
C ILE A 36 -8.75 -8.97 -11.14
N ARG A 37 -8.78 -10.18 -11.66
CA ARG A 37 -7.92 -11.27 -11.18
C ARG A 37 -6.43 -10.91 -11.31
N ILE A 38 -5.99 -10.59 -12.52
CA ILE A 38 -4.61 -10.13 -12.81
C ILE A 38 -4.69 -8.88 -13.68
N ASN A 39 -4.07 -7.79 -13.24
CA ASN A 39 -3.90 -6.57 -14.01
C ASN A 39 -2.52 -6.56 -14.67
N SER A 40 -2.45 -6.44 -15.98
CA SER A 40 -1.23 -6.21 -16.77
C SER A 40 -1.33 -4.93 -17.63
N GLY A 41 -2.45 -4.22 -17.50
CA GLY A 41 -2.76 -2.96 -18.18
C GLY A 41 -2.71 -1.78 -17.20
N THR A 42 -3.51 -0.77 -17.48
CA THR A 42 -3.63 0.42 -16.64
C THR A 42 -5.06 0.60 -16.16
N VAL A 43 -5.23 0.77 -14.84
CA VAL A 43 -6.50 1.15 -14.23
C VAL A 43 -6.32 2.50 -13.54
N LYS A 44 -7.18 3.46 -13.88
CA LYS A 44 -7.09 4.84 -13.35
C LYS A 44 -8.41 5.34 -12.79
N ASP A 45 -8.31 6.17 -11.75
CA ASP A 45 -9.40 7.03 -11.25
C ASP A 45 -10.69 6.28 -10.97
N LEU A 46 -10.59 5.15 -10.27
CA LEU A 46 -11.71 4.26 -9.98
C LEU A 46 -11.89 4.04 -8.49
N LYS A 47 -13.14 4.14 -8.02
CA LYS A 47 -13.50 3.82 -6.63
C LYS A 47 -14.18 2.45 -6.57
N ILE A 48 -13.94 1.70 -5.50
CA ILE A 48 -14.45 0.35 -5.33
C ILE A 48 -15.04 0.16 -3.94
N GLU A 49 -16.25 -0.41 -3.88
CA GLU A 49 -16.85 -0.91 -2.65
C GLU A 49 -17.09 -2.42 -2.85
N ALA A 50 -16.38 -3.28 -2.13
CA ALA A 50 -16.41 -4.71 -2.34
C ALA A 50 -16.25 -5.53 -1.07
N THR A 51 -17.01 -6.62 -1.00
CA THR A 51 -16.81 -7.70 -0.01
C THR A 51 -16.38 -8.95 -0.74
N LEU A 52 -15.11 -9.33 -0.58
CA LEU A 52 -14.49 -10.43 -1.29
C LEU A 52 -13.96 -11.46 -0.28
N THR A 53 -14.33 -12.71 -0.47
CA THR A 53 -13.85 -13.83 0.35
C THR A 53 -13.21 -14.89 -0.53
N SER A 54 -12.04 -15.38 -0.14
CA SER A 54 -11.37 -16.47 -0.86
C SER A 54 -10.54 -17.32 0.08
N ASN A 55 -10.51 -18.62 -0.19
CA ASN A 55 -9.51 -19.52 0.40
C ASN A 55 -8.17 -19.51 -0.38
N GLY A 56 -8.01 -18.61 -1.35
CA GLY A 56 -6.81 -18.47 -2.15
C GLY A 56 -5.74 -17.55 -1.54
N ASN A 57 -4.64 -17.39 -2.24
CA ASN A 57 -3.40 -16.81 -1.73
C ASN A 57 -3.09 -15.38 -2.16
N ARG A 58 -3.85 -14.76 -3.05
CA ARG A 58 -3.58 -13.37 -3.50
C ARG A 58 -4.90 -12.67 -3.71
N ILE A 59 -5.33 -11.94 -2.69
CA ILE A 59 -6.63 -11.30 -2.67
C ILE A 59 -6.44 -9.78 -2.58
N GLY A 60 -7.00 -9.05 -3.52
CA GLY A 60 -7.02 -7.60 -3.52
C GLY A 60 -8.38 -7.02 -3.84
N GLY A 61 -8.71 -5.88 -3.27
CA GLY A 61 -9.97 -5.20 -3.54
C GLY A 61 -10.12 -4.86 -5.02
N MET A 62 -9.06 -4.36 -5.66
CA MET A 62 -9.04 -4.16 -7.12
C MET A 62 -8.49 -5.37 -7.85
N THR A 63 -7.32 -5.85 -7.50
CA THR A 63 -6.70 -6.96 -8.21
C THR A 63 -5.99 -7.95 -7.28
N GLY A 64 -6.09 -9.22 -7.58
CA GLY A 64 -5.32 -10.23 -6.87
C GLY A 64 -3.82 -10.12 -7.14
N ARG A 65 -3.42 -9.85 -8.40
CA ARG A 65 -2.02 -9.56 -8.78
C ARG A 65 -1.95 -8.37 -9.74
N ASN A 66 -1.07 -7.43 -9.43
CA ASN A 66 -0.78 -6.28 -10.28
C ASN A 66 0.58 -6.44 -10.98
N ASN A 67 0.57 -6.58 -12.30
CA ASN A 67 1.75 -6.56 -13.18
C ASN A 67 1.74 -5.31 -14.08
N GLY A 68 0.79 -4.41 -13.90
CA GLY A 68 0.59 -3.17 -14.66
C GLY A 68 0.56 -1.94 -13.77
N THR A 69 -0.24 -0.96 -14.10
CA THR A 69 -0.37 0.28 -13.35
C THR A 69 -1.75 0.43 -12.72
N LEU A 70 -1.79 0.74 -11.45
CA LEU A 70 -2.96 1.20 -10.72
C LEU A 70 -2.69 2.63 -10.26
N ASP A 71 -3.43 3.61 -10.79
CA ASP A 71 -3.25 5.03 -10.51
C ASP A 71 -4.58 5.67 -10.07
N GLY A 72 -4.65 6.22 -8.87
CA GLY A 72 -5.88 6.83 -8.35
C GLY A 72 -7.00 5.81 -8.10
N VAL A 73 -6.66 4.57 -7.76
CA VAL A 73 -7.66 3.54 -7.40
C VAL A 73 -7.93 3.60 -5.91
N TYR A 74 -9.19 3.74 -5.53
CA TYR A 74 -9.61 3.88 -4.14
C TYR A 74 -10.52 2.72 -3.73
N PHE A 75 -10.10 1.95 -2.73
CA PHE A 75 -10.99 1.04 -2.02
C PHE A 75 -11.70 1.81 -0.91
N VAL A 76 -12.99 2.05 -1.11
CA VAL A 76 -13.75 2.97 -0.25
C VAL A 76 -14.21 2.29 1.04
N LYS A 77 -14.76 1.07 0.93
CA LYS A 77 -15.20 0.26 2.06
C LYS A 77 -15.48 -1.19 1.64
N GLY A 78 -15.56 -2.06 2.63
CA GLY A 78 -15.94 -3.46 2.47
C GLY A 78 -15.05 -4.38 3.32
N THR A 79 -15.11 -5.67 3.04
CA THR A 79 -14.33 -6.67 3.74
C THR A 79 -13.58 -7.55 2.76
N LEU A 80 -12.30 -7.74 3.01
CA LEU A 80 -11.46 -8.65 2.23
C LEU A 80 -10.98 -9.78 3.15
N THR A 81 -11.32 -11.00 2.79
CA THR A 81 -10.94 -12.20 3.55
C THR A 81 -10.17 -13.15 2.65
N GLY A 82 -8.98 -13.54 3.08
CA GLY A 82 -8.11 -14.44 2.30
C GLY A 82 -7.12 -15.23 3.15
N VAL A 83 -6.26 -16.00 2.48
CA VAL A 83 -5.25 -16.81 3.18
C VAL A 83 -3.92 -16.09 3.25
N LYS A 84 -3.33 -15.70 2.12
CA LYS A 84 -2.03 -15.01 2.08
C LYS A 84 -2.06 -13.84 1.09
N ARG A 85 -1.19 -12.86 1.29
CA ARG A 85 -1.09 -11.66 0.45
C ARG A 85 -2.44 -11.02 0.22
N VAL A 86 -3.04 -10.56 1.30
CA VAL A 86 -4.30 -9.83 1.26
C VAL A 86 -4.03 -8.33 1.33
N GLY A 87 -4.55 -7.57 0.37
CA GLY A 87 -4.35 -6.13 0.31
C GLY A 87 -5.59 -5.38 -0.16
N GLY A 88 -5.80 -4.16 0.34
CA GLY A 88 -6.96 -3.35 0.01
C GLY A 88 -7.06 -2.99 -1.48
N ILE A 89 -5.91 -2.77 -2.12
CA ILE A 89 -5.82 -2.50 -3.57
C ILE A 89 -5.36 -3.75 -4.33
N ALA A 90 -4.23 -4.34 -3.94
CA ALA A 90 -3.68 -5.52 -4.60
C ALA A 90 -3.24 -6.57 -3.59
N GLY A 91 -3.50 -7.85 -3.85
CA GLY A 91 -2.94 -8.95 -3.06
C GLY A 91 -1.42 -9.01 -3.21
N GLU A 92 -0.95 -9.01 -4.43
CA GLU A 92 0.47 -8.98 -4.80
C GLU A 92 0.72 -7.87 -5.83
N ASN A 93 1.72 -7.03 -5.57
CA ASN A 93 2.18 -6.01 -6.51
C ASN A 93 3.57 -6.36 -7.06
N ASN A 94 3.66 -6.42 -8.38
CA ASN A 94 4.88 -6.65 -9.15
C ASN A 94 5.25 -5.45 -10.04
N SER A 95 4.43 -4.38 -10.02
CA SER A 95 4.62 -3.20 -10.87
C SER A 95 4.21 -1.93 -10.13
N VAL A 96 3.37 -1.07 -10.65
CA VAL A 96 3.11 0.27 -10.10
C VAL A 96 1.74 0.37 -9.44
N ILE A 97 1.72 0.78 -8.17
CA ILE A 97 0.56 1.30 -7.46
C ILE A 97 0.89 2.73 -7.04
N VAL A 98 0.18 3.71 -7.57
CA VAL A 98 0.46 5.14 -7.34
C VAL A 98 -0.82 5.91 -7.08
N ASN A 99 -0.77 6.92 -6.21
CA ASN A 99 -1.90 7.79 -5.86
C ASN A 99 -3.16 7.00 -5.42
N CYS A 100 -2.98 5.82 -4.83
CA CYS A 100 -4.08 4.95 -4.43
C CYS A 100 -4.39 5.08 -2.94
N ALA A 101 -5.63 4.76 -2.57
CA ALA A 101 -6.04 4.83 -1.19
C ALA A 101 -6.98 3.70 -0.77
N VAL A 102 -6.92 3.36 0.52
CA VAL A 102 -7.93 2.58 1.22
C VAL A 102 -8.57 3.48 2.26
N LEU A 103 -9.86 3.79 2.09
CA LEU A 103 -10.57 4.81 2.89
C LEU A 103 -11.32 4.22 4.07
N GLY A 104 -11.43 2.91 4.17
CA GLY A 104 -12.12 2.21 5.25
C GLY A 104 -12.24 0.72 4.98
N GLY A 105 -12.95 0.02 5.88
CA GLY A 105 -13.18 -1.41 5.78
C GLY A 105 -12.17 -2.29 6.52
N ASN A 106 -12.30 -3.59 6.34
CA ASN A 106 -11.58 -4.58 7.12
C ASN A 106 -10.84 -5.57 6.22
N ILE A 107 -9.61 -5.90 6.60
CA ILE A 107 -8.85 -7.00 5.98
C ILE A 107 -8.60 -8.09 7.00
N SER A 108 -8.89 -9.33 6.60
CA SER A 108 -8.61 -10.53 7.38
C SER A 108 -7.80 -11.53 6.55
N SER A 109 -6.65 -11.94 7.06
CA SER A 109 -5.80 -12.98 6.49
C SER A 109 -5.63 -14.14 7.49
N SER A 110 -5.90 -15.35 7.07
CA SER A 110 -5.64 -16.52 7.92
C SER A 110 -4.18 -17.00 7.87
N GLY A 111 -3.36 -16.43 7.02
CA GLY A 111 -1.92 -16.70 6.87
C GLY A 111 -1.10 -15.42 6.92
N GLU A 112 -0.12 -15.29 6.05
CA GLU A 112 0.90 -14.26 6.07
C GLU A 112 0.70 -13.13 5.04
N ASN A 113 1.39 -12.00 5.24
CA ASN A 113 1.50 -10.88 4.30
C ASN A 113 0.18 -10.14 4.07
N ALA A 114 -0.32 -9.47 5.10
CA ALA A 114 -1.49 -8.60 5.00
C ALA A 114 -1.08 -7.12 5.00
N GLY A 115 -1.62 -6.33 4.08
CA GLY A 115 -1.31 -4.91 3.97
C GLY A 115 -2.53 -4.06 3.59
N GLY A 116 -2.58 -2.82 4.08
CA GLY A 116 -3.67 -1.92 3.76
C GLY A 116 -3.75 -1.64 2.25
N ILE A 117 -2.63 -1.37 1.59
CA ILE A 117 -2.57 -1.19 0.13
C ILE A 117 -2.27 -2.52 -0.56
N THR A 118 -1.21 -3.22 -0.16
CA THR A 118 -0.85 -4.51 -0.77
C THR A 118 -0.31 -5.50 0.25
N GLY A 119 -0.71 -6.76 0.12
CA GLY A 119 -0.17 -7.84 0.94
C GLY A 119 1.31 -8.09 0.65
N GLY A 120 1.73 -8.03 -0.61
CA GLY A 120 3.12 -8.17 -1.02
C GLY A 120 3.53 -7.20 -2.12
N ASN A 121 4.65 -6.50 -1.92
CA ASN A 121 5.32 -5.65 -2.91
C ASN A 121 6.63 -6.36 -3.30
N THR A 122 6.62 -7.21 -4.36
CA THR A 122 7.48 -8.39 -4.36
C THR A 122 8.68 -8.39 -5.28
N ASN A 123 8.79 -7.52 -6.28
CA ASN A 123 9.94 -7.50 -7.19
C ASN A 123 10.61 -6.13 -7.34
N ALA A 124 11.73 -6.07 -8.05
CA ALA A 124 12.54 -4.86 -8.24
C ALA A 124 11.85 -3.74 -9.06
N LYS A 125 10.72 -4.03 -9.68
CA LYS A 125 9.88 -3.07 -10.40
C LYS A 125 8.56 -2.82 -9.68
N ALA A 126 8.44 -3.29 -8.45
CA ALA A 126 7.24 -3.11 -7.65
C ALA A 126 7.34 -1.79 -6.86
N PHE A 127 6.43 -0.88 -7.16
CA PHE A 127 6.34 0.43 -6.54
C PHE A 127 5.00 0.61 -5.84
N VAL A 128 5.02 1.11 -4.61
CA VAL A 128 3.88 1.68 -3.90
C VAL A 128 4.24 3.12 -3.58
N ILE A 129 3.64 4.06 -4.29
CA ILE A 129 4.04 5.47 -4.27
C ILE A 129 2.84 6.36 -3.97
N ASN A 130 3.02 7.31 -3.05
CA ASN A 130 2.03 8.35 -2.79
C ASN A 130 0.65 7.78 -2.44
N CYS A 131 0.64 6.75 -1.59
CA CYS A 131 -0.56 5.99 -1.20
C CYS A 131 -0.87 6.15 0.28
N TYR A 132 -2.14 5.97 0.65
CA TYR A 132 -2.53 6.00 2.05
C TYR A 132 -3.61 4.99 2.42
N SER A 133 -3.71 4.68 3.71
CA SER A 133 -4.69 3.72 4.23
C SER A 133 -5.30 4.19 5.55
N TRP A 134 -6.63 4.19 5.61
CA TRP A 134 -7.46 4.53 6.77
C TRP A 134 -8.34 3.36 7.19
N MET A 135 -7.81 2.16 7.18
CA MET A 135 -8.57 0.96 7.52
C MET A 135 -9.03 0.96 8.97
N GLU A 136 -10.20 0.38 9.19
CA GLU A 136 -10.75 0.14 10.53
C GLU A 136 -9.98 -0.97 11.24
N SER A 137 -9.74 -2.07 10.55
CA SER A 137 -8.93 -3.18 11.09
C SER A 137 -8.15 -3.94 10.02
N LEU A 138 -6.98 -4.41 10.43
CA LEU A 138 -6.10 -5.26 9.65
C LEU A 138 -5.63 -6.41 10.53
N VAL A 139 -6.16 -7.60 10.28
CA VAL A 139 -5.90 -8.79 11.09
C VAL A 139 -5.24 -9.87 10.23
N SER A 140 -4.16 -10.46 10.74
CA SER A 140 -3.50 -11.60 10.12
C SER A 140 -3.13 -12.63 11.17
N SER A 141 -3.40 -13.90 10.92
CA SER A 141 -2.96 -14.99 11.80
C SER A 141 -1.47 -15.32 11.63
N GLY A 142 -0.90 -14.95 10.50
CA GLY A 142 0.53 -15.13 10.19
C GLY A 142 1.33 -13.83 10.32
N PRO A 143 2.63 -13.89 10.01
CA PRO A 143 3.54 -12.73 10.09
C PRO A 143 3.36 -11.76 8.91
N ASN A 144 4.07 -10.62 9.02
CA ASN A 144 4.22 -9.57 8.02
C ASN A 144 2.91 -8.80 7.77
N THR A 145 2.48 -8.05 8.77
CA THR A 145 1.27 -7.22 8.71
C THR A 145 1.65 -5.74 8.79
N GLY A 146 1.17 -4.93 7.86
CA GLY A 146 1.45 -3.49 7.84
C GLY A 146 0.34 -2.67 7.21
N GLY A 147 0.05 -1.49 7.77
CA GLY A 147 -1.04 -0.62 7.32
C GLY A 147 -0.95 -0.16 5.86
N ILE A 148 0.22 -0.29 5.23
CA ILE A 148 0.44 -0.05 3.78
C ILE A 148 0.86 -1.36 3.10
N ILE A 149 1.96 -1.97 3.53
CA ILE A 149 2.55 -3.16 2.90
C ILE A 149 2.75 -4.25 3.95
N GLY A 150 2.27 -5.46 3.69
CA GLY A 150 2.58 -6.61 4.52
C GLY A 150 4.05 -7.03 4.38
N TYR A 151 4.47 -7.36 3.16
CA TYR A 151 5.80 -7.82 2.82
C TYR A 151 6.44 -7.02 1.69
N GLY A 152 7.58 -6.41 1.93
CA GLY A 152 8.45 -5.78 0.94
C GLY A 152 9.56 -6.71 0.48
N GLY A 153 9.57 -7.06 -0.79
CA GLY A 153 10.54 -7.95 -1.43
C GLY A 153 11.85 -7.27 -1.82
N SER A 154 12.71 -8.00 -2.53
CA SER A 154 14.02 -7.47 -2.94
C SER A 154 13.88 -6.36 -3.96
N ASP A 155 14.54 -5.24 -3.67
CA ASP A 155 14.66 -4.06 -4.54
C ASP A 155 13.32 -3.39 -4.93
N SER A 156 12.22 -3.73 -4.24
CA SER A 156 10.94 -3.03 -4.37
C SER A 156 10.98 -1.66 -3.70
N PHE A 157 10.03 -0.79 -4.04
CA PHE A 157 9.98 0.58 -3.54
C PHE A 157 8.67 0.88 -2.83
N ALA A 158 8.77 1.60 -1.71
CA ALA A 158 7.64 2.27 -1.09
C ALA A 158 8.04 3.73 -0.80
N VAL A 159 7.26 4.68 -1.31
CA VAL A 159 7.64 6.09 -1.29
C VAL A 159 6.45 6.96 -0.93
N ASN A 160 6.65 7.85 0.02
CA ASN A 160 5.68 8.90 0.40
C ASN A 160 4.29 8.34 0.72
N CYS A 161 4.24 7.34 1.58
CA CYS A 161 3.01 6.67 1.98
C CYS A 161 2.74 6.83 3.47
N TYR A 162 1.47 6.91 3.86
CA TYR A 162 1.09 6.94 5.26
C TYR A 162 -0.14 6.09 5.59
N THR A 163 -0.31 5.75 6.87
CA THR A 163 -1.49 5.05 7.37
C THR A 163 -1.93 5.57 8.73
N THR A 164 -3.24 5.66 8.92
CA THR A 164 -3.86 5.93 10.22
C THR A 164 -4.40 4.65 10.89
N THR A 165 -4.27 3.49 10.25
CA THR A 165 -4.75 2.21 10.79
C THR A 165 -4.18 1.96 12.18
N ALA A 166 -5.06 1.93 13.19
CA ALA A 166 -4.66 1.76 14.59
C ALA A 166 -4.75 0.29 15.04
N THR A 167 -5.64 -0.48 14.44
CA THR A 167 -5.82 -1.90 14.77
C THR A 167 -5.08 -2.76 13.76
N VAL A 168 -3.85 -3.12 14.10
CA VAL A 168 -3.02 -4.07 13.36
C VAL A 168 -2.74 -5.25 14.25
N VAL A 169 -3.30 -6.42 13.92
CA VAL A 169 -3.10 -7.67 14.64
C VAL A 169 -2.34 -8.64 13.74
N SER A 170 -1.31 -9.25 14.27
CA SER A 170 -0.45 -10.17 13.52
C SER A 170 -0.03 -11.35 14.39
N GLY A 171 0.04 -12.52 13.80
CA GLY A 171 0.63 -13.71 14.43
C GLY A 171 2.16 -13.68 14.50
N GLY A 172 2.80 -12.60 14.08
CA GLY A 172 4.25 -12.45 14.08
C GLY A 172 4.70 -11.01 13.87
N MET A 173 5.51 -10.74 12.85
CA MET A 173 6.06 -9.41 12.57
C MET A 173 5.00 -8.45 12.05
N TYR A 174 4.94 -7.26 12.61
CA TYR A 174 4.04 -6.20 12.19
C TYR A 174 4.68 -4.82 12.34
N GLY A 175 4.14 -3.85 11.63
CA GLY A 175 4.50 -2.43 11.74
C GLY A 175 3.32 -1.55 11.38
N GLY A 176 3.31 -0.32 11.84
CA GLY A 176 2.24 0.63 11.55
C GLY A 176 2.02 0.76 10.04
N ALA A 177 3.09 0.92 9.26
CA ALA A 177 3.01 1.01 7.81
C ALA A 177 3.48 -0.24 7.08
N VAL A 178 4.63 -0.83 7.46
CA VAL A 178 5.21 -1.98 6.76
C VAL A 178 5.53 -3.10 7.76
N GLY A 179 5.01 -4.30 7.50
CA GLY A 179 5.23 -5.45 8.39
C GLY A 179 6.66 -5.97 8.32
N TYR A 180 7.14 -6.30 7.15
CA TYR A 180 8.48 -6.83 6.93
C TYR A 180 9.11 -6.32 5.64
N VAL A 181 10.39 -6.01 5.70
CA VAL A 181 11.21 -5.59 4.56
C VAL A 181 12.39 -6.54 4.39
N LYS A 182 12.48 -7.20 3.24
CA LYS A 182 13.62 -8.05 2.92
C LYS A 182 14.80 -7.22 2.40
N LYS A 183 14.59 -6.47 1.34
CA LYS A 183 15.56 -5.57 0.68
C LYS A 183 14.85 -4.42 -0.05
N SER A 184 13.73 -3.95 0.47
CA SER A 184 12.99 -2.87 -0.18
C SER A 184 13.61 -1.51 0.10
N ASN A 185 13.38 -0.58 -0.82
CA ASN A 185 13.76 0.82 -0.69
C ASN A 185 12.56 1.59 -0.13
N LEU A 186 12.69 2.10 1.09
CA LEU A 186 11.64 2.85 1.79
C LEU A 186 12.02 4.33 1.88
N GLN A 187 11.11 5.22 1.48
CA GLN A 187 11.33 6.66 1.62
C GLN A 187 10.06 7.38 2.07
N ASN A 188 10.18 8.18 3.12
CA ASN A 188 9.08 8.96 3.69
C ASN A 188 7.83 8.11 3.94
N ILE A 189 8.00 7.06 4.75
CA ILE A 189 6.94 6.14 5.15
C ILE A 189 6.49 6.47 6.56
N TYR A 190 5.20 6.72 6.73
CA TYR A 190 4.64 7.12 8.02
C TYR A 190 3.61 6.09 8.50
N GLY A 191 3.85 5.54 9.68
CA GLY A 191 2.98 4.60 10.37
C GLY A 191 2.28 5.24 11.56
N ASN A 192 1.12 4.71 11.96
CA ASN A 192 0.46 5.14 13.19
C ASN A 192 1.25 4.65 14.41
N SER A 193 1.64 5.57 15.29
CA SER A 193 2.42 5.27 16.49
C SER A 193 1.66 4.42 17.53
N ALA A 194 0.32 4.36 17.45
CA ALA A 194 -0.47 3.46 18.28
C ALA A 194 -0.16 1.97 18.02
N VAL A 195 0.37 1.64 16.83
CA VAL A 195 0.87 0.29 16.49
C VAL A 195 2.32 0.08 16.96
N GLY A 196 3.03 1.15 17.34
CA GLY A 196 4.42 1.13 17.77
C GLY A 196 5.35 1.66 16.69
N VAL A 197 6.08 0.78 15.98
CA VAL A 197 7.04 1.18 14.96
C VAL A 197 6.41 1.29 13.57
N ALA A 198 6.90 2.21 12.73
CA ALA A 198 6.41 2.34 11.36
C ALA A 198 6.75 1.09 10.50
N VAL A 199 7.91 0.49 10.71
CA VAL A 199 8.39 -0.72 10.04
C VAL A 199 8.68 -1.79 11.08
N GLY A 200 8.01 -2.93 11.00
CA GLY A 200 8.13 -4.00 12.00
C GLY A 200 9.49 -4.68 11.99
N ARG A 201 9.96 -5.13 10.83
CA ARG A 201 11.31 -5.70 10.69
C ARG A 201 11.91 -5.39 9.32
N ALA A 202 13.15 -4.95 9.32
CA ALA A 202 13.98 -4.80 8.13
C ALA A 202 15.14 -5.79 8.16
N LYS A 203 15.31 -6.57 7.08
CA LYS A 203 16.45 -7.47 6.89
C LYS A 203 17.20 -7.05 5.63
N ASN A 204 18.33 -6.39 5.80
CA ASN A 204 19.13 -5.75 4.76
C ASN A 204 18.42 -4.55 4.09
N THR A 205 19.18 -3.55 3.73
CA THR A 205 18.73 -2.41 2.91
C THR A 205 18.69 -2.81 1.44
N GLY A 206 17.83 -2.20 0.65
CA GLY A 206 17.80 -2.37 -0.79
C GLY A 206 19.13 -1.95 -1.43
N SER A 207 19.57 -2.68 -2.45
CA SER A 207 20.86 -2.43 -3.12
C SER A 207 20.80 -1.30 -4.15
N ASN A 208 19.59 -0.90 -4.57
CA ASN A 208 19.35 0.11 -5.61
C ASN A 208 18.81 1.43 -5.04
N VAL A 209 19.21 1.80 -3.82
CA VAL A 209 18.84 3.10 -3.25
C VAL A 209 19.46 4.19 -4.11
N PRO A 210 18.67 5.13 -4.66
CA PRO A 210 19.24 6.28 -5.34
C PRO A 210 20.21 7.02 -4.44
N SER A 211 21.33 7.48 -4.98
CA SER A 211 22.36 8.18 -4.21
C SER A 211 21.85 9.43 -3.48
N VAL A 212 20.73 9.96 -3.92
CA VAL A 212 20.03 11.13 -3.32
C VAL A 212 19.09 10.73 -2.17
N TRP A 213 18.92 9.42 -1.89
CA TRP A 213 18.06 8.96 -0.82
C TRP A 213 18.90 8.36 0.31
N PRO A 214 18.78 8.88 1.53
CA PRO A 214 19.35 8.20 2.69
C PRO A 214 18.69 6.81 2.84
N THR A 215 19.43 5.89 3.40
CA THR A 215 18.98 4.52 3.64
C THR A 215 17.72 4.49 4.48
N GLN A 216 16.65 3.92 3.94
CA GLN A 216 15.36 3.62 4.56
C GLN A 216 14.85 4.66 5.56
N THR A 217 13.92 5.49 5.14
CA THR A 217 13.35 6.55 5.95
C THR A 217 11.89 6.27 6.29
N SER A 218 11.62 6.11 7.58
CA SER A 218 10.28 5.89 8.09
C SER A 218 10.10 6.53 9.46
N ARG A 219 8.87 6.89 9.80
CA ARG A 219 8.53 7.50 11.09
C ARG A 219 7.16 7.00 11.59
N ALA A 220 7.07 6.71 12.88
CA ALA A 220 5.80 6.52 13.54
C ALA A 220 5.29 7.89 14.02
N LEU A 221 4.05 8.23 13.68
CA LEU A 221 3.36 9.46 14.05
C LEU A 221 2.08 9.15 14.83
N SER A 222 1.77 9.98 15.80
CA SER A 222 0.44 9.98 16.41
C SER A 222 -0.61 10.50 15.41
N LEU A 223 -1.86 10.15 15.63
CA LEU A 223 -2.96 10.68 14.82
C LEU A 223 -3.05 12.22 14.93
N GLY A 224 -2.69 12.79 16.08
CA GLY A 224 -2.65 14.25 16.29
C GLY A 224 -1.60 14.92 15.40
N GLU A 225 -0.39 14.36 15.31
CA GLU A 225 0.66 14.85 14.39
C GLU A 225 0.20 14.76 12.93
N MET A 226 -0.48 13.68 12.54
CA MET A 226 -1.01 13.52 11.18
C MET A 226 -2.16 14.49 10.84
N MET A 227 -2.91 14.95 11.85
CA MET A 227 -4.00 15.92 11.65
C MET A 227 -3.51 17.36 11.53
N SER A 228 -2.64 17.81 12.43
CA SER A 228 -2.29 19.22 12.57
C SER A 228 -0.90 19.50 13.11
N GLY A 229 -0.07 18.49 13.34
CA GLY A 229 1.26 18.66 13.93
C GLY A 229 2.33 19.05 12.92
N SER A 230 3.39 19.68 13.40
CA SER A 230 4.65 19.79 12.67
C SER A 230 5.30 18.42 12.50
N VAL A 231 5.78 18.12 11.31
CA VAL A 231 6.34 16.82 10.97
C VAL A 231 7.65 16.97 10.22
N SER A 232 8.71 16.29 10.72
CA SER A 232 9.96 16.21 9.96
C SER A 232 9.86 15.15 8.87
N VAL A 233 10.32 15.49 7.67
CA VAL A 233 10.45 14.53 6.57
C VAL A 233 11.65 13.61 6.86
N PRO A 234 11.45 12.29 6.97
CA PRO A 234 12.53 11.38 7.38
C PRO A 234 13.73 11.38 6.44
N SER A 235 13.55 11.66 5.16
CA SER A 235 14.63 11.61 4.16
C SER A 235 15.65 12.74 4.28
N ASN A 236 15.29 13.89 4.87
CA ASN A 236 16.18 15.05 4.97
C ASN A 236 16.18 15.72 6.35
N ASN A 237 15.39 15.21 7.31
CA ASN A 237 15.18 15.77 8.65
C ASN A 237 14.67 17.23 8.65
N THR A 238 14.14 17.72 7.52
CA THR A 238 13.52 19.05 7.47
C THR A 238 12.16 19.00 8.17
N GLU A 239 11.92 19.91 9.07
CA GLU A 239 10.65 20.07 9.75
C GLU A 239 9.70 20.95 8.93
N TYR A 240 8.45 20.52 8.81
CA TYR A 240 7.38 21.23 8.12
C TYR A 240 6.27 21.56 9.11
N GLY A 241 5.60 22.67 8.92
CA GLY A 241 4.54 23.17 9.81
C GLY A 241 3.29 22.29 9.84
N SER A 242 3.14 21.40 8.84
CA SER A 242 2.03 20.46 8.80
C SER A 242 2.41 19.16 8.10
N PHE A 243 1.64 18.11 8.37
CA PHE A 243 1.84 16.81 7.70
C PHE A 243 1.56 16.88 6.20
N VAL A 244 0.61 17.73 5.76
CA VAL A 244 0.35 17.99 4.33
C VAL A 244 1.60 18.57 3.64
N GLU A 245 2.28 19.52 4.27
CA GLU A 245 3.53 20.08 3.73
C GLU A 245 4.63 19.04 3.66
N ALA A 246 4.80 18.22 4.70
CA ALA A 246 5.77 17.13 4.72
C ALA A 246 5.52 16.11 3.60
N LEU A 247 4.26 15.71 3.37
CA LEU A 247 3.89 14.81 2.28
C LEU A 247 4.12 15.46 0.89
N ASN A 248 3.84 16.76 0.73
CA ASN A 248 4.13 17.48 -0.51
C ASN A 248 5.62 17.63 -0.77
N ALA A 249 6.43 17.81 0.26
CA ALA A 249 7.89 17.75 0.13
C ALA A 249 8.35 16.37 -0.35
N GLY A 250 7.73 15.29 0.13
CA GLY A 250 7.95 13.93 -0.37
C GLY A 250 7.65 13.77 -1.86
N VAL A 251 6.59 14.43 -2.36
CA VAL A 251 6.27 14.50 -3.80
C VAL A 251 7.40 15.19 -4.57
N ASP A 252 7.88 16.33 -4.08
CA ASP A 252 8.95 17.10 -4.74
C ASP A 252 10.27 16.32 -4.75
N ILE A 253 10.61 15.64 -3.63
CA ILE A 253 11.79 14.79 -3.54
C ILE A 253 11.72 13.65 -4.56
N PHE A 254 10.59 12.97 -4.69
CA PHE A 254 10.43 11.90 -5.68
C PHE A 254 10.52 12.44 -7.11
N ASN A 255 9.86 13.56 -7.41
CA ASN A 255 9.85 14.14 -8.75
C ASN A 255 11.24 14.60 -9.21
N SER A 256 12.05 15.14 -8.31
CA SER A 256 13.42 15.57 -8.59
C SER A 256 14.45 14.43 -8.63
N ALA A 257 14.12 13.27 -8.02
CA ALA A 257 15.03 12.14 -7.97
C ALA A 257 15.22 11.49 -9.35
N THR A 258 16.47 11.13 -9.67
CA THR A 258 16.82 10.39 -10.89
C THR A 258 17.42 9.05 -10.50
N PHE A 259 16.78 7.97 -10.92
CA PHE A 259 17.26 6.60 -10.72
C PHE A 259 16.71 5.68 -11.80
N SER A 260 17.46 4.65 -12.13
CA SER A 260 17.20 3.77 -13.29
C SER A 260 15.86 3.02 -13.23
N GLN A 261 15.35 2.74 -12.03
CA GLN A 261 14.08 2.02 -11.84
C GLN A 261 12.86 2.95 -11.74
N LYS A 262 13.04 4.28 -11.75
CA LYS A 262 11.91 5.22 -11.64
C LYS A 262 10.86 4.91 -12.70
N PRO A 263 9.60 4.64 -12.32
CA PRO A 263 8.59 4.29 -13.30
C PRO A 263 8.30 5.47 -14.22
N GLU A 264 8.29 5.20 -15.51
CA GLU A 264 8.03 6.21 -16.53
C GLU A 264 6.56 6.66 -16.53
N GLY A 265 6.34 7.94 -16.79
CA GLY A 265 5.00 8.51 -16.91
C GLY A 265 4.19 8.60 -15.60
N VAL A 266 4.79 8.29 -14.46
CA VAL A 266 4.12 8.44 -13.17
C VAL A 266 4.12 9.89 -12.73
N VAL A 267 2.92 10.43 -12.48
CA VAL A 267 2.70 11.78 -11.96
C VAL A 267 2.10 11.67 -10.56
N LEU A 268 2.78 12.22 -9.56
CA LEU A 268 2.29 12.22 -8.19
C LEU A 268 1.30 13.37 -7.97
N ARG A 269 0.14 13.04 -7.42
CA ARG A 269 -0.85 14.02 -6.97
C ARG A 269 -0.35 14.74 -5.73
N ARG A 270 -0.70 16.01 -5.60
CA ARG A 270 -0.44 16.76 -4.38
C ARG A 270 -1.37 16.32 -3.26
N TRP A 271 -0.94 16.54 -2.05
CA TRP A 271 -1.72 16.33 -0.85
C TRP A 271 -2.43 17.62 -0.46
N LYS A 272 -3.66 17.49 0.04
CA LYS A 272 -4.46 18.59 0.58
C LYS A 272 -5.04 18.20 1.93
N SER A 273 -5.34 19.20 2.75
CA SER A 273 -6.09 18.99 4.00
C SER A 273 -7.54 18.61 3.68
N SER A 274 -8.08 17.65 4.43
CA SER A 274 -9.49 17.26 4.35
C SER A 274 -10.29 17.68 5.59
N GLY A 275 -9.65 18.35 6.54
CA GLY A 275 -10.23 18.64 7.87
C GLY A 275 -9.98 17.52 8.88
N THR A 276 -9.51 16.36 8.46
CA THR A 276 -9.11 15.25 9.33
C THR A 276 -7.67 14.84 9.01
N TYR A 277 -7.45 14.03 8.02
CA TYR A 277 -6.11 13.62 7.59
C TYR A 277 -5.85 14.08 6.15
N PRO A 278 -4.58 14.21 5.72
CA PRO A 278 -4.27 14.54 4.34
C PRO A 278 -4.91 13.58 3.33
N VAL A 279 -5.43 14.12 2.24
CA VAL A 279 -5.91 13.34 1.09
C VAL A 279 -5.22 13.80 -0.18
N LEU A 280 -5.21 12.95 -1.20
CA LEU A 280 -4.72 13.34 -2.51
C LEU A 280 -5.68 14.34 -3.17
N ALA A 281 -5.13 15.36 -3.80
CA ALA A 281 -5.89 16.27 -4.65
C ALA A 281 -6.37 15.53 -5.92
N ASP A 282 -7.48 15.99 -6.48
CA ASP A 282 -8.06 15.43 -7.70
C ASP A 282 -7.20 15.71 -8.92
#